data_edd0314f305896e5690dc5fa76add9c1
#
_entry.id   edd0314f305896e5690dc5fa76add9c1
#
_cell.length_a   1.000
_cell.length_b   1.000
_cell.length_c   1.000
_cell.angle_alpha   90.00
_cell.angle_beta   90.00
_cell.angle_gamma   90.00
#
_symmetry.space_group_name_H-M   'P 1'
#
loop_
_entity.id
_entity.type
_entity.pdbx_description
1 polymer ?
#
loop_
_entity_poly.entity_id
_entity_poly.type
_entity_poly.pdbx_seq_one_letter_code
_entity_poly.pdbx_strand_id
1 'polypeptide(L)' 'MSSLGGAHHRDTTFTKIFVGGLPYHTSDQTLRSYFEPFGDITEAVVITDRQTGKSRGYGFVSAQQFFYYYYYYYYYYYYF' A
#
# COMPACT_ATOMS: atom_id res chain seq x y z
N MET A 1 8.09 -28.27 3.32
CA MET A 1 8.12 -27.80 3.00
C MET A 1 8.00 -27.59 2.76
N SER A 2 7.89 -27.41 2.87
CA SER A 2 7.82 -26.86 2.56
C SER A 2 7.59 -26.59 2.46
N SER A 3 7.54 -26.54 2.69
CA SER A 3 7.35 -26.06 2.43
C SER A 3 6.94 -25.96 2.27
N LEU A 4 6.73 -26.00 2.54
CA LEU A 4 6.38 -25.65 2.22
C LEU A 4 5.85 -25.47 2.09
N GLY A 5 5.70 -25.61 2.37
CA GLY A 5 5.38 -25.13 2.13
C GLY A 5 4.91 -24.85 2.43
N GLY A 6 4.67 -24.77 2.77
CA GLY A 6 4.46 -24.11 2.93
C GLY A 6 4.40 -23.65 3.42
N ALA A 7 4.57 -23.74 3.78
CA ALA A 7 4.80 -23.07 4.25
C ALA A 7 5.13 -22.08 4.17
N HIS A 8 5.31 -21.72 3.95
CA HIS A 8 5.64 -20.67 3.75
C HIS A 8 4.78 -19.83 3.28
N HIS A 9 3.94 -20.08 3.02
CA HIS A 9 3.10 -19.25 2.40
C HIS A 9 2.35 -18.34 3.23
N ARG A 10 2.34 -18.47 4.41
CA ARG A 10 1.68 -17.51 5.24
C ARG A 10 2.30 -16.16 5.12
N ASP A 11 3.50 -16.07 4.69
CA ASP A 11 4.09 -14.78 4.55
C ASP A 11 3.63 -14.05 3.36
N THR A 12 2.76 -14.58 2.57
CA THR A 12 2.23 -13.88 1.43
C THR A 12 0.93 -13.17 1.72
N THR A 13 0.50 -13.15 2.97
CA THR A 13 -0.71 -12.46 3.34
C THR A 13 -0.41 -11.00 3.64
N PHE A 14 -1.06 -10.12 2.92
CA PHE A 14 -0.86 -8.70 3.08
C PHE A 14 -2.17 -7.99 3.25
N THR A 15 -2.14 -6.89 3.98
CA THR A 15 -3.26 -5.96 4.03
C THR A 15 -2.97 -4.87 3.02
N LYS A 16 -3.97 -4.57 2.21
CA LYS A 16 -3.83 -3.53 1.20
C LYS A 16 -4.86 -2.47 1.46
N ILE A 17 -4.44 -1.21 1.42
CA ILE A 17 -5.36 -0.10 1.56
C ILE A 17 -5.34 0.74 0.31
N PHE A 18 -6.50 1.29 0.00
CA PHE A 18 -6.67 2.23 -1.09
C PHE A 18 -6.44 3.63 -0.56
N VAL A 19 -5.66 4.42 -1.28
CA VAL A 19 -5.33 5.77 -0.87
C VAL A 19 -5.76 6.72 -1.96
N GLY A 20 -6.76 7.55 -1.68
CA GLY A 20 -7.29 8.49 -2.65
C GLY A 20 -6.84 9.91 -2.35
N GLY A 21 -7.21 10.82 -3.25
CA GLY A 21 -6.93 12.23 -3.06
C GLY A 21 -5.45 12.58 -3.10
N LEU A 22 -4.65 11.81 -3.83
CA LEU A 22 -3.22 12.07 -3.91
C LEU A 22 -2.94 13.30 -4.74
N PRO A 23 -2.06 14.17 -4.26
CA PRO A 23 -1.59 15.27 -5.08
C PRO A 23 -0.99 14.75 -6.38
N TYR A 24 -1.14 15.52 -7.42
CA TYR A 24 -0.80 15.11 -8.75
C TYR A 24 0.62 14.61 -8.92
N HIS A 25 1.53 15.19 -8.20
CA HIS A 25 2.95 14.87 -8.32
C HIS A 25 3.44 13.85 -7.31
N THR A 26 2.53 13.21 -6.57
CA THR A 26 2.93 12.21 -5.60
C THR A 26 3.52 11.00 -6.32
N SER A 27 4.71 10.61 -5.90
CA SER A 27 5.38 9.45 -6.45
C SER A 27 5.15 8.23 -5.55
N ASP A 28 5.49 7.06 -6.07
CA ASP A 28 5.44 5.83 -5.29
C ASP A 28 6.28 5.97 -4.03
N GLN A 29 7.45 6.58 -4.18
CA GLN A 29 8.37 6.73 -3.06
C GLN A 29 7.79 7.64 -1.98
N THR A 30 7.17 8.74 -2.39
CA THR A 30 6.55 9.66 -1.44
C THR A 30 5.41 8.99 -0.71
N LEU A 31 4.59 8.24 -1.45
CA LEU A 31 3.47 7.53 -0.86
C LEU A 31 3.98 6.51 0.17
N ARG A 32 5.01 5.77 -0.19
CA ARG A 32 5.61 4.81 0.71
C ARG A 32 6.14 5.47 1.97
N SER A 33 6.88 6.56 1.81
CA SER A 33 7.48 7.26 2.94
C SER A 33 6.42 7.75 3.92
N TYR A 34 5.29 8.19 3.40
CA TYR A 34 4.22 8.67 4.25
C TYR A 34 3.67 7.55 5.14
N PHE A 35 3.55 6.35 4.59
CA PHE A 35 2.93 5.25 5.33
C PHE A 35 3.90 4.40 6.14
N GLU A 36 5.18 4.56 5.94
CA GLU A 36 6.17 3.77 6.69
C GLU A 36 6.00 3.83 8.20
N PRO A 37 5.66 4.98 8.78
CA PRO A 37 5.45 5.01 10.23
C PRO A 37 4.24 4.19 10.70
N PHE A 38 3.36 3.82 9.78
CA PHE A 38 2.10 3.18 10.14
C PHE A 38 2.10 1.67 9.92
N GLY A 39 3.14 1.12 9.36
CA GLY A 39 3.16 -0.31 9.13
C GLY A 39 4.42 -0.79 8.44
N ASP A 40 4.47 -2.10 8.25
CA ASP A 40 5.57 -2.73 7.52
C ASP A 40 5.24 -2.73 6.03
N ILE A 41 5.53 -1.63 5.38
CA ILE A 41 5.12 -1.42 4.00
C ILE A 41 5.94 -2.29 3.06
N THR A 42 5.24 -3.10 2.27
CA THR A 42 5.89 -3.94 1.27
C THR A 42 5.82 -3.30 -0.10
N GLU A 43 4.75 -2.56 -0.37
CA GLU A 43 4.60 -1.97 -1.68
C GLU A 43 3.75 -0.71 -1.58
N ALA A 44 4.09 0.28 -2.37
CA ALA A 44 3.29 1.50 -2.52
C ALA A 44 3.31 1.85 -3.99
N VAL A 45 2.13 2.03 -4.56
CA VAL A 45 1.98 2.26 -5.99
C VAL A 45 0.97 3.36 -6.23
N VAL A 46 1.36 4.37 -6.98
CA VAL A 46 0.44 5.40 -7.47
C VAL A 46 -0.03 4.95 -8.85
N ILE A 47 -1.33 4.90 -9.03
CA ILE A 47 -1.90 4.47 -10.30
C ILE A 47 -1.79 5.60 -11.31
N THR A 48 -1.28 5.27 -12.48
CA THR A 48 -1.09 6.27 -13.52
C THR A 48 -1.87 5.90 -14.75
N ASP A 49 -2.17 6.92 -15.55
CA ASP A 49 -2.81 6.71 -16.83
C ASP A 49 -1.82 6.03 -17.75
N ARG A 50 -2.27 4.98 -18.41
CA ARG A 50 -1.40 4.17 -19.23
C ARG A 50 -0.80 4.93 -20.40
N GLN A 51 -1.56 5.83 -20.97
CA GLN A 51 -1.11 6.54 -22.17
C GLN A 51 -0.28 7.78 -21.86
N THR A 52 -0.68 8.52 -20.85
CA THR A 52 -0.02 9.79 -20.54
C THR A 52 1.00 9.69 -19.44
N GLY A 53 0.93 8.63 -18.63
CA GLY A 53 1.81 8.49 -17.48
C GLY A 53 1.42 9.36 -16.30
N LYS A 54 0.32 10.09 -16.41
CA LYS A 54 -0.07 11.00 -15.34
C LYS A 54 -0.79 10.27 -14.25
N SER A 55 -0.61 10.78 -13.03
CA SER A 55 -1.26 10.20 -11.87
C SER A 55 -2.78 10.29 -12.00
N ARG A 56 -3.45 9.23 -11.56
CA ARG A 56 -4.90 9.24 -11.48
C ARG A 56 -5.39 9.72 -10.13
N GLY A 57 -4.48 10.14 -9.26
CA GLY A 57 -4.84 10.72 -7.97
C GLY A 57 -5.15 9.69 -6.90
N TYR A 58 -4.83 8.44 -7.13
CA TYR A 58 -5.02 7.42 -6.11
C TYR A 58 -3.98 6.32 -6.29
N GLY A 59 -3.87 5.49 -5.27
CA GLY A 59 -2.94 4.40 -5.30
C GLY A 59 -3.25 3.38 -4.23
N PHE A 60 -2.32 2.48 -4.01
CA PHE A 60 -2.47 1.41 -3.03
C PHE A 60 -1.20 1.26 -2.23
N VAL A 61 -1.38 0.89 -0.96
CA VAL A 61 -0.27 0.59 -0.08
C VAL A 61 -0.53 -0.77 0.53
N SER A 62 0.45 -1.65 0.41
CA SER A 62 0.36 -2.99 0.98
C SER A 62 1.35 -3.12 2.11
N ALA A 63 0.96 -3.84 3.13
CA ALA A 63 1.84 -4.09 4.26
C ALA A 63 1.54 -5.47 4.83
N GLN A 64 2.56 -6.10 5.40
CA GLN A 64 2.32 -7.32 6.16
C GLN A 64 1.52 -7.01 7.39
N GLN A 65 1.71 -5.82 7.93
CA GLN A 65 1.03 -5.42 9.13
C GLN A 65 0.95 -3.91 9.19
N PHE A 66 -0.24 -3.41 9.52
CA PHE A 66 -0.42 -2.01 9.87
C PHE A 66 -0.54 -1.95 11.39
N PHE A 67 0.04 -0.91 11.99
CA PHE A 67 0.15 -0.83 13.43
C PHE A 67 -1.13 -0.29 14.04
N TYR A 68 -1.52 -0.87 15.16
CA TYR A 68 -2.58 -0.35 16.01
C TYR A 68 -3.87 -0.09 15.25
N TYR A 69 -4.59 0.91 15.66
CA TYR A 69 -5.88 1.17 15.08
C TYR A 69 -5.83 1.88 13.74
N TYR A 70 -4.66 2.21 13.24
CA TYR A 70 -4.56 2.69 11.87
C TYR A 70 -5.15 1.67 10.93
N TYR A 71 -5.00 0.42 11.28
CA TYR A 71 -5.59 -0.67 10.54
C TYR A 71 -7.10 -0.49 10.40
N TYR A 72 -7.78 -0.10 11.47
CA TYR A 72 -9.22 0.05 11.43
C TYR A 72 -9.66 1.27 10.65
N TYR A 73 -8.96 2.36 10.79
CA TYR A 73 -9.37 3.60 10.17
C TYR A 73 -9.06 3.64 8.69
N TYR A 74 -7.98 3.03 8.27
CA TYR A 74 -7.51 3.18 6.90
C TYR A 74 -7.46 1.87 6.14
N TYR A 75 -8.13 0.88 6.65
CA TYR A 75 -8.07 -0.45 6.07
C TYR A 75 -8.47 -0.45 4.60
N TYR A 76 -9.58 0.23 4.29
CA TYR A 76 -10.09 0.22 2.93
C TYR A 76 -9.72 1.48 2.16
N TYR A 77 -9.70 2.61 2.82
CA TYR A 77 -9.29 3.82 2.14
C TYR A 77 -8.69 4.85 3.06
N TYR A 78 -7.94 5.72 2.41
CA TYR A 78 -7.34 6.83 3.08
C TYR A 78 -7.25 7.95 2.06
N TYR A 79 -7.60 9.14 2.45
CA TYR A 79 -7.52 10.28 1.57
C TYR A 79 -6.40 11.20 2.05
N PHE A 80 -5.47 11.42 1.15
CA PHE A 80 -4.28 12.20 1.43
C PHE A 80 -4.60 13.73 1.45
#